data_83d596db8a4818a95c4e75d4b48c4ec6
#
_entry.id   83d596db8a4818a95c4e75d4b48c4ec6
#
_cell.length_a   1.000
_cell.length_b   1.000
_cell.length_c   1.000
_cell.angle_alpha   90.00
_cell.angle_beta   90.00
_cell.angle_gamma   90.00
#
_symmetry.space_group_name_H-M   'P 1'
#
loop_
_entity.id
_entity.type
_entity.pdbx_description
1 polymer ?
#
loop_
_entity_poly.entity_id
_entity_poly.type
_entity_poly.pdbx_seq_one_letter_code
_entity_poly.pdbx_strand_id
1 'polypeptide(L)'
;MDVDLALLADAATIDGSGKLNILGIFDRIGTGSFPARHPRMVLILRFSATLNEIGRHDIGISLKAPDGAELVRVDGEMQLGPGPGGVPGMIRVPHVLNLDGLVFPKPGPYAFDVWVDGEHHVS
;
A
#
# COMPACT_ATOMS: atom_id res chain seq x y z
N MET A 1 6.93 6.31 12.65
CA MET A 1 6.31 6.40 11.32
C MET A 1 5.02 5.60 11.30
N ASP A 2 3.97 6.18 10.76
CA ASP A 2 2.66 5.55 10.72
C ASP A 2 2.15 5.44 9.30
N VAL A 3 1.21 4.51 9.07
CA VAL A 3 0.44 4.43 7.84
C VAL A 3 -0.90 5.11 8.12
N ASP A 4 -1.12 6.28 7.53
CA ASP A 4 -2.34 7.05 7.78
C ASP A 4 -3.40 6.90 6.69
N LEU A 5 -3.08 6.18 5.62
CA LEU A 5 -4.02 5.82 4.56
C LEU A 5 -3.61 4.47 3.98
N ALA A 6 -4.56 3.55 3.87
CA ALA A 6 -4.36 2.26 3.22
C ALA A 6 -5.67 1.83 2.56
N LEU A 7 -5.67 1.71 1.24
CA LEU A 7 -6.88 1.31 0.50
C LEU A 7 -6.54 0.69 -0.86
N LEU A 8 -7.53 0.04 -1.44
CA LEU A 8 -7.47 -0.53 -2.78
C LEU A 8 -8.35 0.27 -3.73
N ALA A 9 -7.91 0.42 -4.96
CA ALA A 9 -8.65 1.11 -6.00
C ALA A 9 -8.35 0.55 -7.38
N ASP A 10 -9.14 0.94 -8.36
CA ASP A 10 -8.92 0.56 -9.76
C ASP A 10 -7.69 1.25 -10.34
N ALA A 11 -7.47 2.50 -10.00
CA ALA A 11 -6.33 3.27 -10.47
C ALA A 11 -6.00 4.39 -9.51
N ALA A 12 -4.75 4.80 -9.50
CA ALA A 12 -4.30 5.97 -8.74
C ALA A 12 -3.07 6.59 -9.38
N THR A 13 -2.92 7.89 -9.19
CA THR A 13 -1.74 8.63 -9.63
C THR A 13 -1.30 9.60 -8.55
N ILE A 14 -0.03 9.96 -8.59
CA ILE A 14 0.53 11.04 -7.80
C ILE A 14 0.87 12.16 -8.78
N ASP A 15 0.24 13.33 -8.66
CA ASP A 15 0.46 14.42 -9.59
C ASP A 15 1.78 15.18 -9.31
N GLY A 16 2.09 16.16 -10.14
CA GLY A 16 3.33 16.93 -10.01
C GLY A 16 3.42 17.77 -8.73
N SER A 17 2.32 17.97 -8.02
CA SER A 17 2.30 18.64 -6.72
C SER A 17 2.31 17.69 -5.54
N GLY A 18 2.40 16.37 -5.79
CA GLY A 18 2.42 15.35 -4.75
C GLY A 18 1.04 14.93 -4.24
N LYS A 19 -0.03 15.32 -4.92
CA LYS A 19 -1.39 14.93 -4.53
C LYS A 19 -1.75 13.57 -5.09
N LEU A 20 -2.42 12.77 -4.27
CA LEU A 20 -3.00 11.50 -4.68
C LEU A 20 -4.32 11.74 -5.42
N ASN A 21 -4.45 11.09 -6.56
CA ASN A 21 -5.69 11.03 -7.32
C ASN A 21 -6.11 9.57 -7.39
N ILE A 22 -7.29 9.24 -6.87
CA ILE A 22 -7.73 7.86 -6.69
C ILE A 22 -9.06 7.67 -7.40
N LEU A 23 -9.15 6.62 -8.20
CA LEU A 23 -10.34 6.27 -8.95
C LEU A 23 -10.80 4.86 -8.60
N GLY A 24 -12.05 4.73 -8.15
CA GLY A 24 -12.68 3.44 -7.94
C GLY A 24 -12.18 2.70 -6.69
N ILE A 25 -12.37 3.28 -5.51
CA ILE A 25 -12.04 2.62 -4.25
C ILE A 25 -12.95 1.40 -4.04
N PHE A 26 -12.35 0.27 -3.68
CA PHE A 26 -13.11 -0.94 -3.38
C PHE A 26 -12.46 -1.74 -2.26
N ASP A 27 -13.22 -2.61 -1.65
CA ASP A 27 -12.77 -3.56 -0.63
C ASP A 27 -13.19 -5.00 -0.92
N ARG A 28 -13.92 -5.22 -2.03
CA ARG A 28 -14.43 -6.54 -2.41
C ARG A 28 -14.28 -6.74 -3.91
N ILE A 29 -13.96 -7.98 -4.27
CA ILE A 29 -13.93 -8.43 -5.66
C ILE A 29 -14.98 -9.51 -5.83
N GLY A 30 -15.93 -9.27 -6.74
CA GLY A 30 -16.95 -10.25 -7.11
C GLY A 30 -16.48 -11.07 -8.30
N THR A 31 -16.69 -12.39 -8.21
CA THR A 31 -16.39 -13.30 -9.33
C THR A 31 -17.32 -14.49 -9.29
N GLY A 32 -17.62 -15.07 -10.47
CA GLY A 32 -18.44 -16.24 -10.57
C GLY A 32 -17.71 -17.57 -10.37
N SER A 33 -16.39 -17.57 -10.37
CA SER A 33 -15.58 -18.78 -10.27
C SER A 33 -14.19 -18.51 -9.73
N PHE A 34 -13.57 -19.56 -9.17
CA PHE A 34 -12.20 -19.54 -8.69
C PHE A 34 -11.37 -20.63 -9.37
N PRO A 35 -10.06 -20.44 -9.58
CA PRO A 35 -9.29 -19.25 -9.24
C PRO A 35 -9.72 -18.03 -10.08
N ALA A 36 -9.72 -16.86 -9.46
CA ALA A 36 -10.13 -15.61 -10.10
C ALA A 36 -8.92 -14.72 -10.33
N ARG A 37 -8.79 -14.23 -11.57
CA ARG A 37 -7.74 -13.26 -11.91
C ARG A 37 -8.35 -11.88 -11.96
N HIS A 38 -7.77 -10.96 -11.19
CA HIS A 38 -8.17 -9.56 -11.22
C HIS A 38 -7.19 -8.79 -12.11
N PRO A 39 -7.64 -8.20 -13.24
CA PRO A 39 -6.72 -7.66 -14.25
C PRO A 39 -5.95 -6.44 -13.78
N ARG A 40 -6.56 -5.59 -12.98
CA ARG A 40 -5.92 -4.36 -12.53
C ARG A 40 -6.41 -3.95 -11.15
N MET A 41 -5.47 -3.70 -10.26
CA MET A 41 -5.75 -3.00 -9.00
C MET A 41 -4.49 -2.31 -8.47
N VAL A 42 -4.68 -1.33 -7.62
CA VAL A 42 -3.58 -0.64 -6.95
C VAL A 42 -3.79 -0.65 -5.46
N LEU A 43 -2.71 -0.83 -4.71
CA LEU A 43 -2.67 -0.61 -3.27
C LEU A 43 -2.11 0.78 -3.03
N ILE A 44 -2.87 1.60 -2.34
CA ILE A 44 -2.48 2.97 -2.03
C ILE A 44 -2.18 3.05 -0.54
N LEU A 45 -0.98 3.51 -0.24
CA LEU A 45 -0.51 3.74 1.11
C LEU A 45 -0.06 5.18 1.24
N ARG A 46 -0.26 5.77 2.39
CA ARG A 46 0.38 7.04 2.74
C ARG A 46 1.02 6.89 4.10
N PHE A 47 2.31 7.16 4.12
CA PHE A 47 3.11 7.12 5.35
C PHE A 47 3.19 8.51 5.93
N SER A 48 3.04 8.60 7.26
CA SER A 48 3.23 9.84 7.98
C SER A 48 4.39 9.69 8.96
N ALA A 49 5.23 10.71 9.02
CA ALA A 49 6.43 10.70 9.84
C ALA A 49 6.71 12.07 10.42
N THR A 50 7.48 12.11 11.50
CA THR A 50 7.99 13.34 12.07
C THR A 50 9.37 13.66 11.52
N LEU A 51 9.86 14.87 11.76
CA LEU A 51 11.20 15.27 11.32
C LEU A 51 12.31 14.42 11.94
N ASN A 52 12.05 13.80 13.10
CA ASN A 52 13.00 12.89 13.74
C ASN A 52 13.17 11.57 12.98
N GLU A 53 12.31 11.29 12.04
CA GLU A 53 12.29 10.03 11.28
C GLU A 53 12.87 10.18 9.88
N ILE A 54 13.50 11.32 9.57
CA ILE A 54 14.20 11.53 8.31
C ILE A 54 15.30 10.46 8.17
N GLY A 55 15.42 9.92 6.96
CA GLY A 55 16.38 8.92 6.63
C GLY A 55 15.79 7.72 5.91
N ARG A 56 16.51 6.62 5.94
CA ARG A 56 16.12 5.39 5.27
C ARG A 56 15.20 4.55 6.16
N HIS A 57 14.13 4.03 5.55
CA HIS A 57 13.21 3.09 6.20
C HIS A 57 12.98 1.88 5.30
N ASP A 58 12.95 0.70 5.91
CA ASP A 58 12.61 -0.53 5.20
C ASP A 58 11.10 -0.75 5.22
N ILE A 59 10.53 -1.04 4.07
CA ILE A 59 9.10 -1.26 3.89
C ILE A 59 8.88 -2.68 3.39
N GLY A 60 7.98 -3.41 4.04
CA GLY A 60 7.53 -4.73 3.60
C GLY A 60 6.03 -4.73 3.40
N ILE A 61 5.58 -5.31 2.30
CA ILE A 61 4.16 -5.46 1.97
C ILE A 61 3.92 -6.92 1.60
N SER A 62 2.92 -7.54 2.22
CA SER A 62 2.57 -8.95 1.97
C SER A 62 1.07 -9.07 1.78
N LEU A 63 0.64 -9.84 0.78
CA LEU A 63 -0.76 -10.24 0.61
C LEU A 63 -0.91 -11.68 1.07
N LYS A 64 -1.78 -11.90 2.05
CA LYS A 64 -2.05 -13.24 2.59
C LYS A 64 -3.46 -13.71 2.25
N ALA A 65 -3.55 -14.98 1.86
CA ALA A 65 -4.80 -15.66 1.61
C ALA A 65 -5.51 -16.02 2.93
N PRO A 66 -6.80 -16.47 2.87
CA PRO A 66 -7.53 -16.86 4.07
C PRO A 66 -6.88 -17.95 4.89
N ASP A 67 -6.11 -18.84 4.26
CA ASP A 67 -5.37 -19.92 4.93
C ASP A 67 -4.00 -19.48 5.48
N GLY A 68 -3.65 -18.22 5.35
CA GLY A 68 -2.37 -17.67 5.81
C GLY A 68 -1.24 -17.77 4.80
N ALA A 69 -1.47 -18.34 3.63
CA ALA A 69 -0.47 -18.42 2.57
C ALA A 69 -0.14 -17.02 2.03
N GLU A 70 1.15 -16.74 1.87
CA GLU A 70 1.61 -15.49 1.29
C GLU A 70 1.57 -15.58 -0.25
N LEU A 71 0.75 -14.74 -0.88
CA LEU A 71 0.59 -14.73 -2.33
C LEU A 71 1.55 -13.76 -3.02
N VAL A 72 1.84 -12.65 -2.36
CA VAL A 72 2.71 -11.59 -2.87
C VAL A 72 3.56 -11.07 -1.72
N ARG A 73 4.82 -10.83 -2.00
CA ARG A 73 5.74 -10.15 -1.08
C ARG A 73 6.52 -9.09 -1.82
N VAL A 74 6.51 -7.87 -1.31
CA VAL A 74 7.30 -6.76 -1.84
C VAL A 74 8.11 -6.18 -0.68
N ASP A 75 9.42 -6.15 -0.86
CA ASP A 75 10.34 -5.52 0.08
C ASP A 75 11.03 -4.35 -0.63
N GLY A 76 11.13 -3.24 0.03
CA GLY A 76 11.75 -2.06 -0.53
C GLY A 76 12.23 -1.09 0.53
N GLU A 77 12.79 0.00 0.06
CA GLU A 77 13.32 1.05 0.91
C GLU A 77 12.64 2.37 0.57
N MET A 78 12.44 3.18 1.59
CA MET A 78 11.95 4.54 1.43
C MET A 78 12.95 5.49 2.07
N GLN A 79 13.32 6.53 1.32
CA GLN A 79 14.14 7.61 1.84
C GLN A 79 13.24 8.78 2.19
N LEU A 80 13.15 9.08 3.50
CA LEU A 80 12.41 10.24 3.96
C LEU A 80 13.33 11.44 4.02
N GLY A 81 12.92 12.50 3.33
CA GLY A 81 13.57 13.80 3.40
C GLY A 81 12.59 14.87 3.90
N PRO A 82 13.08 16.09 4.18
CA PRO A 82 12.19 17.20 4.50
C PRO A 82 11.26 17.46 3.32
N GLY A 83 9.98 17.67 3.62
CA GLY A 83 9.00 17.97 2.58
C GLY A 83 9.28 19.30 1.89
N PRO A 84 8.66 19.55 0.72
CA PRO A 84 8.79 20.82 0.02
C PRO A 84 8.39 22.00 0.93
N GLY A 85 9.20 23.04 0.93
CA GLY A 85 8.91 24.25 1.70
C GLY A 85 9.30 24.21 3.16
N GLY A 86 9.92 23.10 3.64
CA GLY A 86 10.42 23.03 5.01
C GLY A 86 9.35 23.25 6.06
N VAL A 87 8.11 22.81 5.82
CA VAL A 87 7.01 22.99 6.75
C VAL A 87 7.28 22.19 8.01
N PRO A 88 7.33 22.81 9.21
CA PRO A 88 7.48 22.08 10.44
C PRO A 88 6.26 21.21 10.68
N GLY A 89 6.47 19.97 11.15
CA GLY A 89 5.42 19.07 11.48
C GLY A 89 5.55 17.72 10.79
N MET A 90 4.43 17.18 10.33
CA MET A 90 4.35 15.84 9.80
C MET A 90 4.70 15.79 8.32
N ILE A 91 5.54 14.84 7.98
CA ILE A 91 5.87 14.50 6.59
C ILE A 91 4.90 13.40 6.15
N ARG A 92 4.24 13.57 5.01
CA ARG A 92 3.38 12.55 4.42
C ARG A 92 3.91 12.13 3.07
N VAL A 93 4.08 10.83 2.88
CA VAL A 93 4.62 10.26 1.65
C VAL A 93 3.60 9.27 1.08
N PRO A 94 2.97 9.57 -0.05
CA PRO A 94 2.09 8.64 -0.72
C PRO A 94 2.89 7.59 -1.49
N HIS A 95 2.33 6.39 -1.58
CA HIS A 95 2.90 5.29 -2.35
C HIS A 95 1.79 4.55 -3.07
N VAL A 96 1.99 4.28 -4.35
CA VAL A 96 1.05 3.53 -5.18
C VAL A 96 1.74 2.28 -5.69
N LEU A 97 1.23 1.11 -5.32
CA LEU A 97 1.73 -0.17 -5.77
C LEU A 97 0.75 -0.79 -6.75
N ASN A 98 1.18 -0.96 -8.00
CA ASN A 98 0.38 -1.59 -9.02
C ASN A 98 0.44 -3.11 -8.89
N LEU A 99 -0.73 -3.75 -8.87
CA LEU A 99 -0.89 -5.18 -8.68
C LEU A 99 -1.75 -5.73 -9.81
N ASP A 100 -1.17 -5.79 -11.01
CA ASP A 100 -1.90 -6.25 -12.19
C ASP A 100 -1.87 -7.78 -12.29
N GLY A 101 -3.02 -8.35 -12.62
CA GLY A 101 -3.13 -9.77 -12.89
C GLY A 101 -3.00 -10.68 -11.67
N LEU A 102 -3.31 -10.20 -10.48
CA LEU A 102 -3.33 -11.04 -9.28
C LEU A 102 -4.36 -12.15 -9.42
N VAL A 103 -3.98 -13.35 -8.99
CA VAL A 103 -4.83 -14.53 -8.97
C VAL A 103 -5.24 -14.84 -7.54
N PHE A 104 -6.54 -14.89 -7.31
CA PHE A 104 -7.12 -15.27 -6.02
C PHE A 104 -7.59 -16.73 -6.13
N PRO A 105 -6.91 -17.67 -5.46
CA PRO A 105 -7.19 -19.10 -5.66
C PRO A 105 -8.53 -19.57 -5.10
N LYS A 106 -9.04 -18.92 -4.07
CA LYS A 106 -10.28 -19.34 -3.41
C LYS A 106 -11.00 -18.14 -2.79
N PRO A 107 -12.32 -18.28 -2.50
CA PRO A 107 -13.06 -17.22 -1.82
C PRO A 107 -12.60 -17.04 -0.38
N GLY A 108 -12.89 -15.88 0.18
CA GLY A 108 -12.63 -15.57 1.56
C GLY A 108 -11.91 -14.24 1.75
N PRO A 109 -11.55 -13.93 3.00
CA PRO A 109 -10.84 -12.69 3.30
C PRO A 109 -9.36 -12.79 2.97
N TYR A 110 -8.87 -11.84 2.20
CA TYR A 110 -7.45 -11.61 1.93
C TYR A 110 -7.02 -10.36 2.66
N ALA A 111 -5.78 -10.33 3.12
CA ALA A 111 -5.28 -9.19 3.87
C ALA A 111 -3.90 -8.77 3.40
N PHE A 112 -3.72 -7.45 3.26
CA PHE A 112 -2.40 -6.87 3.10
C PHE A 112 -1.83 -6.53 4.45
N ASP A 113 -0.61 -7.01 4.70
CA ASP A 113 0.17 -6.61 5.86
C ASP A 113 1.26 -5.64 5.42
N VAL A 114 1.46 -4.59 6.19
CA VAL A 114 2.49 -3.59 5.93
C VAL A 114 3.40 -3.49 7.14
N TRP A 115 4.70 -3.62 6.92
CA TRP A 115 5.73 -3.45 7.92
C TRP A 115 6.59 -2.25 7.60
N VAL A 116 6.97 -1.52 8.63
CA VAL A 116 7.93 -0.43 8.55
C VAL A 116 9.04 -0.72 9.55
N ASP A 117 10.27 -0.83 9.07
CA ASP A 117 11.46 -1.16 9.89
C ASP A 117 11.24 -2.40 10.76
N GLY A 118 10.54 -3.41 10.21
CA GLY A 118 10.25 -4.65 10.90
C GLY A 118 9.02 -4.62 11.82
N GLU A 119 8.38 -3.47 12.01
CA GLU A 119 7.17 -3.35 12.80
C GLU A 119 5.93 -3.43 11.93
N HIS A 120 4.96 -4.23 12.35
CA HIS A 120 3.67 -4.36 11.66
C HIS A 120 2.78 -3.15 11.95
N HIS A 121 2.30 -2.49 10.91
CA HIS A 121 1.49 -1.27 11.02
C HIS A 121 0.04 -1.45 10.59
N VAL A 122 -0.22 -2.25 9.55
CA VAL A 122 -1.56 -2.38 8.95
C VAL A 122 -1.77 -3.81 8.48
N SER A 123 -3.00 -4.29 8.61
CA SER A 123 -3.46 -5.57 8.09
C SER A 123 -4.61 -5.39 7.13
#